data_e5cc9a0b4c8d0140798d257c3ae3f8af
#
_entry.id   e5cc9a0b4c8d0140798d257c3ae3f8af
#
_cell.length_a   1.000
_cell.length_b   1.000
_cell.length_c   1.000
_cell.angle_alpha   90.00
_cell.angle_beta   90.00
_cell.angle_gamma   90.00
#
_symmetry.space_group_name_H-M   'P 1'
#
loop_
_entity.id
_entity.type
_entity.pdbx_description
1 polymer ?
#
loop_
_entity_poly.entity_id
_entity_poly.type
_entity_poly.pdbx_seq_one_letter_code
_entity_poly.pdbx_strand_id
1 'polypeptide(L)'
;MVTGAADATRASFVPMLTRAATEADGSPPFSDQTLVDVRSGVATVVGDPHAAAVLRDGEAELVVHPDDRRQGRGAELLQRLVDETEGPLLLWAHGDHPGSRVLAARFGLAETRRLLQQRADVPAEPRAPRLRDGDRVAPFRPGVDDQAWLDLNARAFADHPEQGSLDQADLDARKSESWFDAGDFVLLWRGDELLAFCWLKLDDGQPGEFYAVGVSPDHQGEGLGGAVVDAGFARLTERGADTAALYVEGDNTAALRLYAARGFTDHAVDVQYTLTR
;
A
#
# COMPACT_ATOMS: atom_id res chain seq x y z
N MET A 1 24.34 -1.95 27.64
CA MET A 1 24.10 -3.10 26.74
C MET A 1 23.37 -4.19 27.52
N VAL A 2 22.04 -4.04 27.71
CA VAL A 2 21.11 -5.12 28.16
C VAL A 2 19.69 -4.69 27.74
N THR A 3 19.39 -4.63 26.45
CA THR A 3 18.02 -4.31 25.95
C THR A 3 17.46 -5.38 25.02
N GLY A 4 18.27 -6.32 24.52
CA GLY A 4 17.82 -7.27 23.48
C GLY A 4 16.96 -8.46 23.94
N ALA A 5 17.04 -8.90 25.20
CA ALA A 5 16.32 -10.10 25.66
C ALA A 5 14.90 -9.79 26.17
N ALA A 6 14.64 -8.59 26.66
CA ALA A 6 13.33 -8.17 27.13
C ALA A 6 12.38 -7.84 25.96
N ASP A 7 12.91 -7.36 24.82
CA ASP A 7 12.11 -7.03 23.64
C ASP A 7 11.69 -8.28 22.84
N ALA A 8 12.54 -9.28 22.70
CA ALA A 8 12.18 -10.52 22.01
C ALA A 8 11.03 -11.30 22.71
N THR A 9 10.96 -11.24 24.05
CA THR A 9 9.87 -11.84 24.80
C THR A 9 8.57 -11.05 24.67
N ARG A 10 8.64 -9.73 24.50
CA ARG A 10 7.47 -8.85 24.30
C ARG A 10 6.84 -8.99 22.92
N ALA A 11 7.59 -9.35 21.90
CA ALA A 11 7.09 -9.53 20.53
C ALA A 11 6.44 -10.90 20.28
N SER A 12 6.64 -11.90 21.16
CA SER A 12 6.23 -13.28 20.94
C SER A 12 4.71 -13.51 20.84
N PHE A 13 3.89 -12.62 21.39
CA PHE A 13 2.43 -12.70 21.33
C PHE A 13 1.81 -11.99 20.11
N VAL A 14 2.55 -11.13 19.40
CA VAL A 14 2.05 -10.38 18.25
C VAL A 14 1.44 -11.30 17.18
N PRO A 15 2.07 -12.41 16.76
CA PRO A 15 1.48 -13.30 15.76
C PRO A 15 0.15 -13.93 16.20
N MET A 16 -0.01 -14.24 17.50
CA MET A 16 -1.26 -14.77 18.04
C MET A 16 -2.37 -13.72 18.00
N LEU A 17 -2.08 -12.47 18.43
CA LEU A 17 -3.03 -11.36 18.37
C LEU A 17 -3.43 -11.05 16.93
N THR A 18 -2.46 -11.02 16.01
CA THR A 18 -2.71 -10.80 14.58
C THR A 18 -3.70 -11.83 14.06
N ARG A 19 -3.44 -13.12 14.29
CA ARG A 19 -4.32 -14.20 13.83
C ARG A 19 -5.71 -14.09 14.42
N ALA A 20 -5.84 -13.93 15.75
CA ALA A 20 -7.14 -13.84 16.40
C ALA A 20 -7.98 -12.65 15.89
N ALA A 21 -7.35 -11.49 15.69
CA ALA A 21 -8.01 -10.32 15.14
C ALA A 21 -8.39 -10.51 13.67
N THR A 22 -7.49 -11.06 12.84
CA THR A 22 -7.78 -11.35 11.43
C THR A 22 -8.95 -12.32 11.27
N GLU A 23 -9.02 -13.39 12.09
CA GLU A 23 -10.14 -14.34 12.07
C GLU A 23 -11.46 -13.67 12.46
N ALA A 24 -11.44 -12.72 13.40
CA ALA A 24 -12.65 -12.03 13.88
C ALA A 24 -13.11 -10.89 12.97
N ASP A 25 -12.18 -10.16 12.36
CA ASP A 25 -12.45 -8.90 11.63
C ASP A 25 -12.40 -9.07 10.10
N GLY A 26 -11.81 -10.16 9.60
CA GLY A 26 -11.63 -10.40 8.16
C GLY A 26 -10.47 -9.62 7.53
N SER A 27 -9.76 -8.79 8.31
CA SER A 27 -8.56 -8.06 7.88
C SER A 27 -7.48 -8.11 8.96
N PRO A 28 -6.18 -8.17 8.60
CA PRO A 28 -5.10 -8.16 9.55
C PRO A 28 -5.02 -6.79 10.26
N PRO A 29 -4.73 -6.77 11.58
CA PRO A 29 -4.60 -5.51 12.33
C PRO A 29 -3.25 -4.82 12.14
N PHE A 30 -2.28 -5.51 11.58
CA PHE A 30 -0.93 -5.03 11.29
C PHE A 30 -0.59 -5.27 9.82
N SER A 31 0.11 -4.32 9.23
CA SER A 31 0.67 -4.45 7.89
C SER A 31 1.76 -5.54 7.82
N ASP A 32 2.04 -6.07 6.64
CA ASP A 32 3.12 -7.04 6.45
C ASP A 32 4.48 -6.42 6.84
N GLN A 33 4.70 -5.14 6.52
CA GLN A 33 5.93 -4.43 6.88
C GLN A 33 6.07 -4.32 8.40
N THR A 34 5.00 -3.97 9.11
CA THR A 34 5.00 -3.92 10.58
C THR A 34 5.37 -5.27 11.19
N LEU A 35 4.85 -6.37 10.63
CA LEU A 35 5.22 -7.72 11.10
C LEU A 35 6.68 -8.08 10.78
N VAL A 36 7.25 -7.58 9.68
CA VAL A 36 8.69 -7.70 9.38
C VAL A 36 9.51 -6.91 10.38
N ASP A 37 9.12 -5.68 10.67
CA ASP A 37 9.82 -4.80 11.61
C ASP A 37 9.81 -5.33 13.04
N VAL A 38 8.71 -5.94 13.46
CA VAL A 38 8.63 -6.65 14.74
C VAL A 38 9.61 -7.83 14.80
N ARG A 39 9.65 -8.66 13.74
CA ARG A 39 10.55 -9.83 13.69
C ARG A 39 12.03 -9.44 13.66
N SER A 40 12.36 -8.34 12.98
CA SER A 40 13.74 -7.82 12.89
C SER A 40 14.15 -6.98 14.10
N GLY A 41 13.22 -6.67 15.02
CA GLY A 41 13.47 -5.86 16.21
C GLY A 41 13.70 -4.36 15.91
N VAL A 42 13.25 -3.89 14.74
CA VAL A 42 13.32 -2.47 14.35
C VAL A 42 12.18 -1.68 14.98
N ALA A 43 10.99 -2.29 15.07
CA ALA A 43 9.82 -1.65 15.67
C ALA A 43 9.74 -1.91 17.18
N THR A 44 9.17 -0.94 17.91
CA THR A 44 8.88 -1.06 19.34
C THR A 44 7.49 -1.67 19.55
N VAL A 45 7.40 -2.75 20.34
CA VAL A 45 6.13 -3.36 20.73
C VAL A 45 5.75 -2.92 22.14
N VAL A 46 4.57 -2.35 22.28
CA VAL A 46 3.98 -1.90 23.55
C VAL A 46 2.73 -2.70 23.83
N GLY A 47 2.61 -3.32 25.00
CA GLY A 47 1.40 -4.05 25.39
C GLY A 47 1.67 -5.45 25.94
N ASP A 48 0.65 -6.31 25.82
CA ASP A 48 0.59 -7.68 26.34
C ASP A 48 -0.23 -8.59 25.40
N PRO A 49 -0.43 -9.91 25.72
CA PRO A 49 -1.22 -10.82 24.88
C PRO A 49 -2.70 -10.42 24.67
N HIS A 50 -3.22 -9.43 25.38
CA HIS A 50 -4.62 -8.97 25.30
C HIS A 50 -4.77 -7.71 24.43
N ALA A 51 -3.72 -6.87 24.37
CA ALA A 51 -3.69 -5.68 23.53
C ALA A 51 -2.24 -5.26 23.24
N ALA A 52 -1.95 -4.94 21.99
CA ALA A 52 -0.64 -4.50 21.56
C ALA A 52 -0.71 -3.33 20.59
N ALA A 53 0.32 -2.50 20.64
CA ALA A 53 0.66 -1.54 19.60
C ALA A 53 2.08 -1.79 19.11
N VAL A 54 2.29 -1.56 17.84
CA VAL A 54 3.60 -1.55 17.19
C VAL A 54 3.87 -0.11 16.77
N LEU A 55 5.01 0.43 17.19
CA LEU A 55 5.42 1.81 16.93
C LEU A 55 6.75 1.83 16.20
N ARG A 56 6.83 2.61 15.11
CA ARG A 56 8.04 2.91 14.37
C ARG A 56 7.97 4.33 13.80
N ASP A 57 9.00 5.12 14.01
CA ASP A 57 9.19 6.46 13.41
C ASP A 57 7.96 7.40 13.55
N GLY A 58 7.21 7.29 14.68
CA GLY A 58 6.01 8.08 14.92
C GLY A 58 4.73 7.50 14.29
N GLU A 59 4.83 6.41 13.56
CA GLU A 59 3.67 5.64 13.07
C GLU A 59 3.38 4.45 13.99
N ALA A 60 2.09 4.19 14.25
CA ALA A 60 1.68 3.08 15.10
C ALA A 60 0.46 2.35 14.52
N GLU A 61 0.41 1.07 14.82
CA GLU A 61 -0.74 0.19 14.57
C GLU A 61 -1.12 -0.45 15.90
N LEU A 62 -2.44 -0.60 16.16
CA LEU A 62 -2.94 -1.05 17.46
C LEU A 62 -3.98 -2.14 17.29
N VAL A 63 -3.89 -3.19 18.11
CA VAL A 63 -4.86 -4.28 18.16
C VAL A 63 -5.28 -4.58 19.60
N VAL A 64 -6.54 -4.96 19.78
CA VAL A 64 -7.07 -5.55 21.03
C VAL A 64 -7.62 -6.94 20.68
N HIS A 65 -7.24 -7.96 21.47
CA HIS A 65 -7.78 -9.31 21.29
C HIS A 65 -9.31 -9.27 21.27
N PRO A 66 -9.98 -9.95 20.33
CA PRO A 66 -11.43 -9.85 20.18
C PRO A 66 -12.22 -10.04 21.50
N ASP A 67 -11.83 -10.99 22.33
CA ASP A 67 -12.51 -11.30 23.60
C ASP A 67 -12.27 -10.23 24.69
N ASP A 68 -11.24 -9.41 24.54
CA ASP A 68 -10.86 -8.36 25.51
C ASP A 68 -11.31 -6.95 25.09
N ARG A 69 -12.08 -6.85 24.00
CA ARG A 69 -12.60 -5.59 23.51
C ARG A 69 -13.67 -5.02 24.44
N ARG A 70 -13.93 -3.70 24.33
CA ARG A 70 -14.91 -2.92 25.12
C ARG A 70 -14.64 -2.90 26.64
N GLN A 71 -13.41 -3.24 27.06
CA GLN A 71 -12.96 -3.22 28.45
C GLN A 71 -11.99 -2.07 28.74
N GLY A 72 -11.85 -1.10 27.81
CA GLY A 72 -10.97 0.07 27.97
C GLY A 72 -9.53 -0.12 27.47
N ARG A 73 -9.09 -1.36 27.19
CA ARG A 73 -7.69 -1.69 26.85
C ARG A 73 -7.13 -0.89 25.67
N GLY A 74 -7.93 -0.72 24.60
CA GLY A 74 -7.49 0.10 23.44
C GLY A 74 -7.27 1.56 23.80
N ALA A 75 -8.10 2.12 24.69
CA ALA A 75 -7.95 3.49 25.16
C ALA A 75 -6.73 3.65 26.09
N GLU A 76 -6.48 2.69 26.98
CA GLU A 76 -5.30 2.68 27.86
C GLU A 76 -4.01 2.60 27.03
N LEU A 77 -3.98 1.73 26.02
CA LEU A 77 -2.83 1.55 25.15
C LEU A 77 -2.58 2.80 24.28
N LEU A 78 -3.65 3.37 23.71
CA LEU A 78 -3.54 4.61 22.94
C LEU A 78 -3.07 5.79 23.82
N GLN A 79 -3.56 5.90 25.07
CA GLN A 79 -3.09 6.92 26.01
C GLN A 79 -1.58 6.79 26.27
N ARG A 80 -1.08 5.56 26.44
CA ARG A 80 0.38 5.32 26.60
C ARG A 80 1.16 5.77 25.38
N LEU A 81 0.70 5.44 24.17
CA LEU A 81 1.34 5.89 22.93
C LEU A 81 1.38 7.43 22.86
N VAL A 82 0.27 8.07 23.22
CA VAL A 82 0.19 9.54 23.27
C VAL A 82 1.18 10.11 24.28
N ASP A 83 1.32 9.51 25.46
CA ASP A 83 2.20 10.01 26.53
C ASP A 83 3.70 9.74 26.22
N GLU A 84 4.01 8.64 25.53
CA GLU A 84 5.39 8.20 25.27
C GLU A 84 5.96 8.72 23.92
N THR A 85 5.10 9.22 23.00
CA THR A 85 5.54 9.73 21.70
C THR A 85 5.72 11.25 21.73
N GLU A 86 6.91 11.72 21.36
CA GLU A 86 7.16 13.14 21.13
C GLU A 86 6.81 13.52 19.69
N GLY A 87 6.04 14.60 19.50
CA GLY A 87 5.62 15.08 18.18
C GLY A 87 4.31 14.46 17.66
N PRO A 88 4.05 14.51 16.35
CA PRO A 88 2.86 13.92 15.75
C PRO A 88 2.85 12.40 15.91
N LEU A 89 1.68 11.84 16.23
CA LEU A 89 1.43 10.40 16.25
C LEU A 89 0.50 10.04 15.10
N LEU A 90 0.97 9.19 14.21
CA LEU A 90 0.22 8.64 13.09
C LEU A 90 -0.25 7.24 13.45
N LEU A 91 -1.54 6.95 13.29
CA LEU A 91 -2.14 5.68 13.66
C LEU A 91 -2.86 5.07 12.46
N TRP A 92 -2.39 3.94 11.97
CA TRP A 92 -3.09 3.17 10.96
C TRP A 92 -4.13 2.23 11.56
N ALA A 93 -5.31 2.21 10.96
CA ALA A 93 -6.41 1.32 11.27
C ALA A 93 -6.79 0.54 10.01
N HIS A 94 -6.32 -0.70 9.93
CA HIS A 94 -6.61 -1.60 8.82
C HIS A 94 -8.04 -2.12 8.89
N GLY A 95 -8.73 -2.16 7.74
CA GLY A 95 -10.12 -2.58 7.63
C GLY A 95 -11.13 -1.55 8.14
N ASP A 96 -10.73 -0.30 8.44
CA ASP A 96 -11.58 0.78 8.96
C ASP A 96 -12.49 0.31 10.13
N HIS A 97 -11.89 -0.39 11.10
CA HIS A 97 -12.60 -1.03 12.19
C HIS A 97 -13.42 -0.02 13.03
N PRO A 98 -14.68 -0.30 13.41
CA PRO A 98 -15.49 0.64 14.18
C PRO A 98 -14.86 1.10 15.50
N GLY A 99 -14.04 0.26 16.14
CA GLY A 99 -13.29 0.59 17.35
C GLY A 99 -12.27 1.71 17.15
N SER A 100 -11.62 1.75 15.99
CA SER A 100 -10.65 2.80 15.67
C SER A 100 -11.30 4.17 15.55
N ARG A 101 -12.49 4.25 14.93
CA ARG A 101 -13.26 5.49 14.82
C ARG A 101 -13.68 6.03 16.20
N VAL A 102 -14.08 5.14 17.10
CA VAL A 102 -14.44 5.51 18.48
C VAL A 102 -13.23 6.03 19.25
N LEU A 103 -12.07 5.36 19.12
CA LEU A 103 -10.83 5.82 19.75
C LEU A 103 -10.36 7.14 19.16
N ALA A 104 -10.37 7.28 17.83
CA ALA A 104 -10.01 8.53 17.15
C ALA A 104 -10.86 9.71 17.65
N ALA A 105 -12.19 9.55 17.70
CA ALA A 105 -13.10 10.59 18.20
C ALA A 105 -12.83 10.93 19.68
N ARG A 106 -12.57 9.91 20.52
CA ARG A 106 -12.32 10.11 21.98
C ARG A 106 -11.01 10.86 22.25
N PHE A 107 -9.98 10.62 21.45
CA PHE A 107 -8.65 11.22 21.63
C PHE A 107 -8.42 12.46 20.74
N GLY A 108 -9.42 12.88 19.96
CA GLY A 108 -9.31 14.06 19.10
C GLY A 108 -8.37 13.85 17.91
N LEU A 109 -8.23 12.59 17.45
CA LEU A 109 -7.45 12.27 16.26
C LEU A 109 -8.24 12.67 15.01
N ALA A 110 -7.55 13.30 14.05
CA ALA A 110 -8.11 13.60 12.74
C ALA A 110 -7.82 12.48 11.74
N GLU A 111 -8.80 12.09 10.94
CA GLU A 111 -8.55 11.27 9.76
C GLU A 111 -7.75 12.11 8.75
N THR A 112 -6.56 11.64 8.35
CA THR A 112 -5.64 12.35 7.46
C THR A 112 -5.44 11.66 6.12
N ARG A 113 -5.53 10.32 6.09
CA ARG A 113 -5.44 9.55 4.85
C ARG A 113 -6.43 8.38 4.88
N ARG A 114 -6.89 8.02 3.71
CA ARG A 114 -7.73 6.84 3.47
C ARG A 114 -7.17 6.10 2.28
N LEU A 115 -6.62 4.92 2.52
CA LEU A 115 -6.06 4.04 1.50
C LEU A 115 -7.08 2.94 1.19
N LEU A 116 -7.50 2.87 -0.05
CA LEU A 116 -8.43 1.85 -0.53
C LEU A 116 -7.65 0.72 -1.19
N GLN A 117 -7.84 -0.51 -0.73
CA GLN A 117 -7.50 -1.69 -1.51
C GLN A 117 -8.69 -2.02 -2.40
N GLN A 118 -8.49 -2.02 -3.71
CA GLN A 118 -9.53 -2.38 -4.67
C GLN A 118 -9.17 -3.69 -5.38
N ARG A 119 -10.19 -4.43 -5.79
CA ARG A 119 -10.05 -5.67 -6.58
C ARG A 119 -11.00 -5.67 -7.77
N ALA A 120 -10.56 -6.39 -8.82
CA ALA A 120 -11.35 -6.68 -10.01
C ALA A 120 -11.04 -8.08 -10.51
N ASP A 121 -11.99 -8.71 -11.20
CA ASP A 121 -11.72 -9.92 -11.97
C ASP A 121 -10.83 -9.57 -13.18
N VAL A 122 -9.84 -10.40 -13.47
CA VAL A 122 -9.05 -10.29 -14.70
C VAL A 122 -9.88 -10.85 -15.85
N PRO A 123 -10.20 -10.04 -16.88
CA PRO A 123 -11.05 -10.50 -17.96
C PRO A 123 -10.31 -11.50 -18.86
N ALA A 124 -10.99 -12.57 -19.28
CA ALA A 124 -10.44 -13.53 -20.24
C ALA A 124 -10.09 -12.88 -21.60
N GLU A 125 -10.85 -11.85 -21.99
CA GLU A 125 -10.60 -11.03 -23.18
C GLU A 125 -10.39 -9.58 -22.74
N PRO A 126 -9.15 -9.15 -22.46
CA PRO A 126 -8.83 -7.82 -22.02
C PRO A 126 -9.08 -6.79 -23.13
N ARG A 127 -9.44 -5.57 -22.71
CA ARG A 127 -9.62 -4.45 -23.64
C ARG A 127 -8.28 -4.10 -24.29
N ALA A 128 -8.28 -3.90 -25.59
CA ALA A 128 -7.08 -3.38 -26.27
C ALA A 128 -6.81 -1.93 -25.78
N PRO A 129 -5.55 -1.59 -25.49
CA PRO A 129 -5.17 -0.23 -25.16
C PRO A 129 -5.53 0.74 -26.27
N ARG A 130 -6.18 1.87 -25.91
CA ARG A 130 -6.48 2.93 -26.88
C ARG A 130 -5.25 3.80 -27.05
N LEU A 131 -4.52 3.59 -28.14
CA LEU A 131 -3.31 4.31 -28.49
C LEU A 131 -3.60 5.37 -29.58
N ARG A 132 -2.89 6.49 -29.54
CA ARG A 132 -2.86 7.48 -30.60
C ARG A 132 -1.73 7.17 -31.59
N ASP A 133 -1.74 7.86 -32.72
CA ASP A 133 -0.66 7.73 -33.70
C ASP A 133 0.70 8.09 -33.05
N GLY A 134 1.66 7.22 -33.20
CA GLY A 134 2.99 7.36 -32.58
C GLY A 134 3.11 6.80 -31.17
N ASP A 135 1.99 6.41 -30.52
CA ASP A 135 2.05 5.74 -29.23
C ASP A 135 2.43 4.27 -29.41
N ARG A 136 3.26 3.76 -28.50
CA ARG A 136 3.62 2.33 -28.42
C ARG A 136 3.66 1.86 -26.97
N VAL A 137 3.19 0.67 -26.73
CA VAL A 137 3.37 -0.05 -25.47
C VAL A 137 4.53 -1.02 -25.60
N ALA A 138 5.41 -1.04 -24.61
CA ALA A 138 6.56 -1.93 -24.58
C ALA A 138 6.90 -2.35 -23.15
N PRO A 139 7.50 -3.53 -22.93
CA PRO A 139 8.03 -3.90 -21.62
C PRO A 139 9.22 -3.01 -21.26
N PHE A 140 9.45 -2.87 -19.96
CA PHE A 140 10.60 -2.17 -19.40
C PHE A 140 11.89 -2.89 -19.74
N ARG A 141 12.93 -2.14 -20.05
CA ARG A 141 14.28 -2.66 -20.35
C ARG A 141 15.24 -2.22 -19.24
N PRO A 142 15.57 -3.11 -18.28
CA PRO A 142 16.50 -2.77 -17.20
C PRO A 142 17.82 -2.20 -17.71
N GLY A 143 18.29 -1.12 -17.09
CA GLY A 143 19.52 -0.42 -17.48
C GLY A 143 19.40 0.47 -18.72
N VAL A 144 18.29 0.39 -19.46
CA VAL A 144 18.02 1.24 -20.62
C VAL A 144 16.94 2.28 -20.33
N ASP A 145 15.84 1.84 -19.70
CA ASP A 145 14.68 2.68 -19.44
C ASP A 145 14.66 3.23 -17.99
N ASP A 146 15.63 2.85 -17.16
CA ASP A 146 15.71 3.20 -15.73
C ASP A 146 15.54 4.70 -15.50
N GLN A 147 16.37 5.53 -16.17
CA GLN A 147 16.35 6.98 -15.97
C GLN A 147 15.05 7.60 -16.46
N ALA A 148 14.54 7.19 -17.62
CA ALA A 148 13.29 7.72 -18.15
C ALA A 148 12.11 7.41 -17.22
N TRP A 149 12.10 6.22 -16.61
CA TRP A 149 11.08 5.87 -15.65
C TRP A 149 11.25 6.66 -14.35
N LEU A 150 12.44 6.79 -13.78
CA LEU A 150 12.69 7.58 -12.57
C LEU A 150 12.23 9.03 -12.74
N ASP A 151 12.56 9.65 -13.88
CA ASP A 151 12.17 11.03 -14.20
C ASP A 151 10.64 11.17 -14.30
N LEU A 152 9.95 10.20 -14.94
CA LEU A 152 8.51 10.21 -15.03
C LEU A 152 7.86 9.94 -13.66
N ASN A 153 8.38 8.96 -12.92
CA ASN A 153 7.88 8.62 -11.59
C ASN A 153 7.93 9.82 -10.64
N ALA A 154 9.07 10.52 -10.58
CA ALA A 154 9.23 11.70 -9.75
C ALA A 154 8.22 12.79 -10.10
N ARG A 155 7.92 13.02 -11.39
CA ARG A 155 6.92 14.00 -11.83
C ARG A 155 5.48 13.53 -11.56
N ALA A 156 5.18 12.26 -11.83
CA ALA A 156 3.84 11.71 -11.67
C ALA A 156 3.40 11.63 -10.20
N PHE A 157 4.38 11.49 -9.29
CA PHE A 157 4.17 11.35 -7.85
C PHE A 157 4.80 12.50 -7.03
N ALA A 158 4.88 13.70 -7.61
CA ALA A 158 5.52 14.85 -6.94
C ALA A 158 4.89 15.19 -5.58
N ASP A 159 3.59 14.94 -5.41
CA ASP A 159 2.84 15.16 -4.17
C ASP A 159 2.84 13.92 -3.23
N HIS A 160 3.48 12.81 -3.66
CA HIS A 160 3.56 11.58 -2.87
C HIS A 160 5.02 11.34 -2.46
N PRO A 161 5.42 11.73 -1.23
CA PRO A 161 6.83 11.82 -0.84
C PRO A 161 7.58 10.49 -0.94
N GLU A 162 6.94 9.37 -0.64
CA GLU A 162 7.57 8.05 -0.71
C GLU A 162 7.78 7.60 -2.17
N GLN A 163 6.72 7.61 -2.99
CA GLN A 163 6.79 7.13 -4.37
C GLN A 163 7.57 8.10 -5.27
N GLY A 164 7.41 9.41 -5.07
CA GLY A 164 8.06 10.44 -5.90
C GLY A 164 9.56 10.60 -5.64
N SER A 165 10.05 10.14 -4.49
CA SER A 165 11.46 10.27 -4.11
C SER A 165 12.34 9.07 -4.48
N LEU A 166 11.80 8.06 -5.17
CA LEU A 166 12.55 6.87 -5.56
C LEU A 166 13.76 7.21 -6.42
N ASP A 167 14.91 6.65 -6.05
CA ASP A 167 16.16 6.79 -6.78
C ASP A 167 16.61 5.48 -7.47
N GLN A 168 17.80 5.49 -8.08
CA GLN A 168 18.34 4.31 -8.75
C GLN A 168 18.57 3.14 -7.80
N ALA A 169 18.97 3.40 -6.55
CA ALA A 169 19.20 2.34 -5.57
C ALA A 169 17.87 1.67 -5.16
N ASP A 170 16.81 2.47 -5.03
CA ASP A 170 15.45 1.99 -4.77
C ASP A 170 14.91 1.13 -5.93
N LEU A 171 15.14 1.58 -7.18
CA LEU A 171 14.76 0.81 -8.37
C LEU A 171 15.54 -0.51 -8.44
N ASP A 172 16.85 -0.48 -8.19
CA ASP A 172 17.70 -1.67 -8.20
C ASP A 172 17.31 -2.67 -7.11
N ALA A 173 16.93 -2.18 -5.92
CA ALA A 173 16.41 -3.03 -4.86
C ALA A 173 15.13 -3.74 -5.31
N ARG A 174 14.17 -3.03 -5.91
CA ARG A 174 12.91 -3.62 -6.42
C ARG A 174 13.14 -4.59 -7.58
N LYS A 175 14.11 -4.31 -8.46
CA LYS A 175 14.50 -5.22 -9.54
C LYS A 175 15.15 -6.50 -9.02
N SER A 176 15.67 -6.52 -7.80
CA SER A 176 16.24 -7.71 -7.16
C SER A 176 15.21 -8.59 -6.44
N GLU A 177 13.97 -8.13 -6.28
CA GLU A 177 12.91 -8.89 -5.65
C GLU A 177 12.49 -10.10 -6.50
N SER A 178 12.08 -11.18 -5.83
CA SER A 178 11.72 -12.44 -6.50
C SER A 178 10.51 -12.34 -7.44
N TRP A 179 9.63 -11.36 -7.18
CA TRP A 179 8.45 -11.11 -8.01
C TRP A 179 8.73 -10.25 -9.24
N PHE A 180 9.92 -9.64 -9.35
CA PHE A 180 10.23 -8.76 -10.47
C PHE A 180 10.36 -9.52 -11.79
N ASP A 181 9.57 -9.09 -12.77
CA ASP A 181 9.68 -9.48 -14.17
C ASP A 181 9.60 -8.21 -15.04
N ALA A 182 10.59 -7.98 -15.88
CA ALA A 182 10.62 -6.80 -16.75
C ALA A 182 9.43 -6.76 -17.74
N GLY A 183 8.86 -7.91 -18.09
CA GLY A 183 7.67 -8.02 -18.91
C GLY A 183 6.40 -7.57 -18.19
N ASP A 184 6.39 -7.60 -16.85
CA ASP A 184 5.27 -7.14 -16.02
C ASP A 184 5.34 -5.63 -15.72
N PHE A 185 6.38 -4.98 -16.21
CA PHE A 185 6.56 -3.54 -16.12
C PHE A 185 6.33 -2.90 -17.50
N VAL A 186 5.12 -2.43 -17.73
CA VAL A 186 4.63 -1.93 -19.01
C VAL A 186 4.84 -0.42 -19.12
N LEU A 187 5.45 0.01 -20.20
CA LEU A 187 5.73 1.42 -20.51
C LEU A 187 4.96 1.86 -21.76
N LEU A 188 4.40 3.08 -21.71
CA LEU A 188 3.75 3.72 -22.86
C LEU A 188 4.57 4.92 -23.33
N TRP A 189 5.04 4.82 -24.56
CA TRP A 189 5.90 5.80 -25.20
C TRP A 189 5.21 6.50 -26.36
N ARG A 190 5.58 7.76 -26.60
CA ARG A 190 5.30 8.50 -27.85
C ARG A 190 6.64 8.95 -28.45
N GLY A 191 7.07 8.36 -29.55
CA GLY A 191 8.44 8.52 -30.01
C GLY A 191 9.45 8.07 -28.95
N ASP A 192 10.27 8.99 -28.47
CA ASP A 192 11.28 8.73 -27.42
C ASP A 192 10.84 9.25 -26.03
N GLU A 193 9.64 9.79 -25.90
CA GLU A 193 9.11 10.29 -24.64
C GLU A 193 8.29 9.21 -23.92
N LEU A 194 8.62 8.94 -22.65
CA LEU A 194 7.84 8.08 -21.78
C LEU A 194 6.66 8.87 -21.19
N LEU A 195 5.43 8.49 -21.54
CA LEU A 195 4.21 9.19 -21.15
C LEU A 195 3.48 8.59 -19.98
N ALA A 196 3.52 7.25 -19.83
CA ALA A 196 2.84 6.56 -18.77
C ALA A 196 3.45 5.18 -18.53
N PHE A 197 3.19 4.62 -17.36
CA PHE A 197 3.62 3.27 -17.03
C PHE A 197 2.61 2.56 -16.14
N CYS A 198 2.67 1.22 -16.18
CA CYS A 198 2.00 0.31 -15.28
C CYS A 198 2.98 -0.76 -14.86
N TRP A 199 3.34 -0.81 -13.60
CA TRP A 199 4.19 -1.84 -13.02
C TRP A 199 3.31 -2.83 -12.27
N LEU A 200 3.33 -4.09 -12.66
CA LEU A 200 2.59 -5.17 -12.01
C LEU A 200 3.52 -5.94 -11.07
N LYS A 201 2.94 -6.41 -9.97
CA LYS A 201 3.58 -7.35 -9.05
C LYS A 201 2.74 -8.63 -9.03
N LEU A 202 3.38 -9.75 -9.34
CA LEU A 202 2.76 -11.07 -9.33
C LEU A 202 3.56 -12.00 -8.41
N ASP A 203 2.94 -12.36 -7.29
CA ASP A 203 3.43 -13.36 -6.36
C ASP A 203 2.52 -14.60 -6.40
N ASP A 204 3.07 -15.80 -6.24
CA ASP A 204 2.32 -17.04 -6.28
C ASP A 204 1.17 -17.04 -5.24
N GLY A 205 -0.04 -17.34 -5.73
CA GLY A 205 -1.23 -17.44 -4.89
C GLY A 205 -1.80 -16.10 -4.41
N GLN A 206 -1.27 -14.97 -4.88
CA GLN A 206 -1.78 -13.64 -4.61
C GLN A 206 -2.47 -13.04 -5.84
N PRO A 207 -3.40 -12.07 -5.69
CA PRO A 207 -3.89 -11.28 -6.81
C PRO A 207 -2.74 -10.61 -7.55
N GLY A 208 -2.88 -10.46 -8.89
CA GLY A 208 -1.95 -9.64 -9.66
C GLY A 208 -2.11 -8.16 -9.29
N GLU A 209 -1.11 -7.56 -8.68
CA GLU A 209 -1.20 -6.20 -8.18
C GLU A 209 -0.75 -5.18 -9.23
N PHE A 210 -1.55 -4.15 -9.46
CA PHE A 210 -1.12 -2.90 -10.08
C PHE A 210 -0.27 -2.13 -9.06
N TYR A 211 1.00 -2.53 -8.93
CA TYR A 211 1.94 -2.05 -7.92
C TYR A 211 2.20 -0.54 -8.02
N ALA A 212 2.38 -0.03 -9.26
CA ALA A 212 2.46 1.41 -9.52
C ALA A 212 1.91 1.74 -10.91
N VAL A 213 1.09 2.78 -10.99
CA VAL A 213 0.56 3.31 -12.25
C VAL A 213 0.79 4.82 -12.28
N GLY A 214 1.57 5.30 -13.26
CA GLY A 214 1.89 6.72 -13.38
C GLY A 214 1.62 7.24 -14.79
N VAL A 215 1.22 8.51 -14.87
CA VAL A 215 1.00 9.25 -16.12
C VAL A 215 1.69 10.59 -16.01
N SER A 216 2.38 10.99 -17.08
CA SER A 216 3.02 12.31 -17.20
C SER A 216 2.01 13.42 -16.89
N PRO A 217 2.31 14.34 -15.96
CA PRO A 217 1.43 15.48 -15.67
C PRO A 217 1.11 16.32 -16.91
N ASP A 218 2.07 16.42 -17.84
CA ASP A 218 1.94 17.21 -19.07
C ASP A 218 0.96 16.60 -20.08
N HIS A 219 0.61 15.32 -19.90
CA HIS A 219 -0.25 14.53 -20.80
C HIS A 219 -1.50 13.98 -20.12
N GLN A 220 -1.87 14.54 -18.96
CA GLN A 220 -3.11 14.17 -18.30
C GLN A 220 -4.34 14.53 -19.14
N GLY A 221 -5.43 13.78 -18.99
CA GLY A 221 -6.65 13.98 -19.80
C GLY A 221 -6.58 13.38 -21.21
N GLU A 222 -5.43 12.86 -21.66
CA GLU A 222 -5.28 12.21 -22.96
C GLU A 222 -5.74 10.74 -23.01
N GLY A 223 -6.17 10.17 -21.89
CA GLY A 223 -6.61 8.77 -21.78
C GLY A 223 -5.48 7.77 -21.56
N LEU A 224 -4.23 8.23 -21.34
CA LEU A 224 -3.04 7.38 -21.18
C LEU A 224 -3.13 6.44 -19.99
N GLY A 225 -3.68 6.90 -18.85
CA GLY A 225 -3.91 6.06 -17.68
C GLY A 225 -4.81 4.86 -18.03
N GLY A 226 -5.84 5.12 -18.84
CA GLY A 226 -6.69 4.06 -19.37
C GLY A 226 -5.93 3.06 -20.22
N ALA A 227 -5.08 3.55 -21.11
CA ALA A 227 -4.31 2.71 -22.03
C ALA A 227 -3.31 1.81 -21.28
N VAL A 228 -2.56 2.34 -20.28
CA VAL A 228 -1.60 1.52 -19.54
C VAL A 228 -2.27 0.52 -18.60
N VAL A 229 -3.43 0.86 -18.01
CA VAL A 229 -4.19 -0.10 -17.19
C VAL A 229 -4.80 -1.21 -18.07
N ASP A 230 -5.30 -0.90 -19.26
CA ASP A 230 -5.78 -1.90 -20.20
C ASP A 230 -4.62 -2.81 -20.66
N ALA A 231 -3.41 -2.28 -20.89
CA ALA A 231 -2.20 -3.06 -21.17
C ALA A 231 -1.79 -3.94 -19.97
N GLY A 232 -1.90 -3.41 -18.73
CA GLY A 232 -1.68 -4.18 -17.52
C GLY A 232 -2.65 -5.37 -17.40
N PHE A 233 -3.93 -5.18 -17.66
CA PHE A 233 -4.89 -6.29 -17.70
C PHE A 233 -4.55 -7.33 -18.76
N ALA A 234 -4.13 -6.92 -19.97
CA ALA A 234 -3.67 -7.85 -20.99
C ALA A 234 -2.51 -8.69 -20.48
N ARG A 235 -1.55 -8.06 -19.79
CA ARG A 235 -0.43 -8.77 -19.20
C ARG A 235 -0.84 -9.71 -18.06
N LEU A 236 -1.75 -9.31 -17.17
CA LEU A 236 -2.29 -10.19 -16.12
C LEU A 236 -3.00 -11.41 -16.72
N THR A 237 -3.76 -11.24 -17.81
CA THR A 237 -4.40 -12.34 -18.55
C THR A 237 -3.35 -13.31 -19.11
N GLU A 238 -2.28 -12.79 -19.74
CA GLU A 238 -1.16 -13.60 -20.26
C GLU A 238 -0.47 -14.40 -19.16
N ARG A 239 -0.36 -13.82 -17.95
CA ARG A 239 0.24 -14.47 -16.78
C ARG A 239 -0.71 -15.43 -16.07
N GLY A 240 -1.97 -15.51 -16.49
CA GLY A 240 -2.98 -16.40 -15.92
C GLY A 240 -3.49 -15.98 -14.55
N ALA A 241 -3.43 -14.69 -14.22
CA ALA A 241 -4.03 -14.18 -12.99
C ALA A 241 -5.56 -14.13 -13.13
N ASP A 242 -6.28 -14.53 -12.07
CA ASP A 242 -7.74 -14.50 -12.02
C ASP A 242 -8.26 -13.18 -11.40
N THR A 243 -7.50 -12.58 -10.51
CA THR A 243 -7.88 -11.37 -9.76
C THR A 243 -6.79 -10.33 -9.87
N ALA A 244 -7.19 -9.10 -10.14
CA ALA A 244 -6.36 -7.91 -10.06
C ALA A 244 -6.59 -7.17 -8.74
N ALA A 245 -5.55 -6.58 -8.19
CA ALA A 245 -5.61 -5.73 -6.99
C ALA A 245 -4.83 -4.43 -7.20
N LEU A 246 -5.16 -3.41 -6.43
CA LEU A 246 -4.41 -2.16 -6.35
C LEU A 246 -4.66 -1.46 -5.01
N TYR A 247 -3.78 -0.52 -4.68
CA TYR A 247 -3.99 0.44 -3.61
C TYR A 247 -4.13 1.84 -4.22
N VAL A 248 -5.07 2.63 -3.68
CA VAL A 248 -5.34 3.99 -4.17
C VAL A 248 -5.79 4.89 -3.02
N GLU A 249 -5.28 6.13 -2.99
CA GLU A 249 -5.74 7.16 -2.05
C GLU A 249 -7.21 7.50 -2.29
N GLY A 250 -7.99 7.56 -1.20
CA GLY A 250 -9.44 7.79 -1.26
C GLY A 250 -9.84 9.15 -1.81
N ASP A 251 -8.94 10.12 -1.83
CA ASP A 251 -9.13 11.45 -2.42
C ASP A 251 -8.68 11.54 -3.89
N ASN A 252 -7.99 10.52 -4.42
CA ASN A 252 -7.59 10.46 -5.83
C ASN A 252 -8.78 10.11 -6.74
N THR A 253 -9.68 11.08 -6.89
CA THR A 253 -10.94 10.90 -7.64
C THR A 253 -10.72 10.54 -9.12
N ALA A 254 -9.59 10.94 -9.71
CA ALA A 254 -9.26 10.61 -11.10
C ALA A 254 -8.91 9.13 -11.25
N ALA A 255 -8.05 8.61 -10.37
CA ALA A 255 -7.68 7.21 -10.34
C ALA A 255 -8.88 6.31 -9.98
N LEU A 256 -9.69 6.70 -8.99
CA LEU A 256 -10.89 5.96 -8.60
C LEU A 256 -11.88 5.80 -9.77
N ARG A 257 -12.12 6.86 -10.55
CA ARG A 257 -12.96 6.77 -11.76
C ARG A 257 -12.35 5.87 -12.84
N LEU A 258 -11.04 5.95 -13.01
CA LEU A 258 -10.30 5.13 -13.96
C LEU A 258 -10.46 3.63 -13.63
N TYR A 259 -10.27 3.27 -12.36
CA TYR A 259 -10.34 1.90 -11.87
C TYR A 259 -11.78 1.38 -11.83
N ALA A 260 -12.75 2.17 -11.36
CA ALA A 260 -14.16 1.80 -11.37
C ALA A 260 -14.67 1.49 -12.80
N ALA A 261 -14.21 2.24 -13.82
CA ALA A 261 -14.54 1.97 -15.22
C ALA A 261 -13.98 0.63 -15.76
N ARG A 262 -13.09 -0.02 -15.00
CA ARG A 262 -12.46 -1.31 -15.29
C ARG A 262 -12.89 -2.43 -14.34
N GLY A 263 -13.94 -2.17 -13.56
CA GLY A 263 -14.53 -3.17 -12.68
C GLY A 263 -13.91 -3.29 -11.30
N PHE A 264 -12.96 -2.42 -10.96
CA PHE A 264 -12.44 -2.40 -9.59
C PHE A 264 -13.51 -1.92 -8.60
N THR A 265 -13.57 -2.60 -7.47
CA THR A 265 -14.44 -2.29 -6.33
C THR A 265 -13.64 -2.33 -5.04
N ASP A 266 -14.10 -1.61 -4.02
CA ASP A 266 -13.43 -1.60 -2.72
C ASP A 266 -13.46 -2.98 -2.09
N HIS A 267 -12.29 -3.47 -1.68
CA HIS A 267 -12.12 -4.74 -0.99
C HIS A 267 -11.78 -4.53 0.48
N ALA A 268 -10.87 -3.61 0.78
CA ALA A 268 -10.52 -3.19 2.13
C ALA A 268 -10.23 -1.69 2.15
N VAL A 269 -10.28 -1.11 3.34
CA VAL A 269 -10.04 0.32 3.56
C VAL A 269 -9.14 0.46 4.77
N ASP A 270 -8.01 1.12 4.60
CA ASP A 270 -7.11 1.48 5.68
C ASP A 270 -7.20 2.98 5.94
N VAL A 271 -7.30 3.35 7.21
CA VAL A 271 -7.44 4.76 7.62
C VAL A 271 -6.28 5.15 8.50
N GLN A 272 -5.62 6.24 8.13
CA GLN A 272 -4.63 6.88 8.98
C GLN A 272 -5.27 8.01 9.77
N TYR A 273 -5.08 7.97 11.07
CA TYR A 273 -5.45 9.01 11.99
C TYR A 273 -4.22 9.72 12.52
N THR A 274 -4.29 11.05 12.65
CA THR A 274 -3.17 11.86 13.16
C THR A 274 -3.59 12.61 14.42
N LEU A 275 -2.75 12.53 15.45
CA LEU A 275 -2.78 13.41 16.60
C LEU A 275 -1.74 14.52 16.40
N THR A 276 -2.20 15.74 16.15
CA THR A 276 -1.33 16.92 16.11
C THR A 276 -1.38 17.59 17.50
N ARG A 277 -0.22 17.83 18.09
CA ARG A 277 -0.08 18.50 19.40
C ARG A 277 0.21 19.98 19.23
#